data_7d5ea89b772b3051a4004f3a6a6346f9
#
_entry.id   7d5ea89b772b3051a4004f3a6a6346f9
#
_cell.length_a   1.000
_cell.length_b   1.000
_cell.length_c   1.000
_cell.angle_alpha   90.00
_cell.angle_beta   90.00
_cell.angle_gamma   90.00
#
_symmetry.space_group_name_H-M   'P 1'
#
loop_
_entity.id
_entity.type
_entity.pdbx_description
1 polymer ?
#
loop_
_entity_poly.entity_id
_entity_poly.type
_entity_poly.pdbx_seq_one_letter_code
_entity_poly.pdbx_strand_id
1 'polypeptide(L)'
;ELKNIFPAMEFLTASNRKGLGDKVELFDNGTLNAQDKDVVVIGGGDTAMDCVRTAVRQKAKSVKCLYRRDRENMPGSAREVANAIEEGVEFIWLTAAKKFIGDKILKEVHVNKMTLGLTDASGRKKPEIEENSEYNIKADFVIKSLGFDPENLPELFSAPELLISRWGTIKIDLDTMQTNIDGVFAAGDIVRGASLVVWAIKDGRDAAQNINNYLKQKTVEKS
;
A
#
# COMPACT_ATOMS: atom_id res chain seq x y z
N GLU A 1 -17.61 -6.48 12.83
CA GLU A 1 -16.86 -5.60 11.91
C GLU A 1 -17.83 -4.75 11.10
N LEU A 2 -17.46 -3.48 10.85
CA LEU A 2 -18.23 -2.60 9.97
C LEU A 2 -18.01 -3.00 8.51
N LYS A 3 -19.11 -3.08 7.73
CA LYS A 3 -19.07 -3.27 6.28
C LYS A 3 -18.68 -1.98 5.57
N ASN A 4 -18.28 -2.08 4.30
CA ASN A 4 -17.88 -1.01 3.40
C ASN A 4 -16.52 -0.35 3.73
N ILE A 5 -15.61 -1.12 4.31
CA ILE A 5 -14.21 -0.75 4.54
C ILE A 5 -13.33 -1.81 3.89
N PHE A 6 -12.59 -1.43 2.86
CA PHE A 6 -11.86 -2.38 2.01
C PHE A 6 -10.38 -2.05 1.88
N PRO A 7 -9.51 -3.06 1.72
CA PRO A 7 -8.16 -2.85 1.24
C PRO A 7 -8.14 -2.29 -0.20
N ALA A 8 -7.15 -1.46 -0.52
CA ALA A 8 -7.00 -0.88 -1.84
C ALA A 8 -6.94 -1.93 -2.96
N MET A 9 -6.17 -2.99 -2.77
CA MET A 9 -6.00 -4.02 -3.79
C MET A 9 -7.27 -4.81 -4.08
N GLU A 10 -8.11 -5.03 -3.09
CA GLU A 10 -9.42 -5.69 -3.28
C GLU A 10 -10.32 -4.84 -4.18
N PHE A 11 -10.41 -3.54 -3.89
CA PHE A 11 -11.17 -2.58 -4.68
C PHE A 11 -10.64 -2.44 -6.11
N LEU A 12 -9.33 -2.25 -6.27
CA LEU A 12 -8.70 -2.07 -7.59
C LEU A 12 -8.77 -3.34 -8.43
N THR A 13 -8.54 -4.51 -7.83
CA THR A 13 -8.63 -5.80 -8.53
C THR A 13 -10.06 -6.05 -9.05
N ALA A 14 -11.07 -5.80 -8.21
CA ALA A 14 -12.46 -5.95 -8.62
C ALA A 14 -12.81 -5.00 -9.79
N SER A 15 -12.39 -3.74 -9.70
CA SER A 15 -12.61 -2.74 -10.74
C SER A 15 -11.91 -3.11 -12.06
N ASN A 16 -10.64 -3.51 -11.99
CA ASN A 16 -9.86 -3.86 -13.18
C ASN A 16 -10.42 -5.11 -13.87
N ARG A 17 -10.73 -6.15 -13.13
CA ARG A 17 -11.36 -7.36 -13.67
C ARG A 17 -12.69 -7.06 -14.34
N LYS A 18 -13.51 -6.20 -13.72
CA LYS A 18 -14.77 -5.74 -14.33
C LYS A 18 -14.51 -4.98 -15.62
N GLY A 19 -13.52 -4.10 -15.65
CA GLY A 19 -13.11 -3.37 -16.85
C GLY A 19 -12.61 -4.27 -18.00
N LEU A 20 -12.05 -5.44 -17.67
CA LEU A 20 -11.64 -6.48 -18.63
C LEU A 20 -12.79 -7.39 -19.09
N GLY A 21 -14.01 -7.18 -18.59
CA GLY A 21 -15.19 -7.94 -18.97
C GLY A 21 -15.51 -9.15 -18.08
N ASP A 22 -14.78 -9.35 -16.99
CA ASP A 22 -15.04 -10.42 -16.04
C ASP A 22 -16.37 -10.22 -15.31
N LYS A 23 -17.01 -11.34 -14.93
CA LYS A 23 -18.07 -11.35 -13.94
C LYS A 23 -17.43 -11.25 -12.55
N VAL A 24 -17.70 -10.16 -11.83
CA VAL A 24 -17.16 -9.92 -10.47
C VAL A 24 -18.33 -9.70 -9.53
N GLU A 25 -18.70 -10.73 -8.78
CA GLU A 25 -19.90 -10.73 -7.93
C GLU A 25 -19.95 -9.55 -6.95
N LEU A 26 -18.83 -9.28 -6.24
CA LEU A 26 -18.77 -8.19 -5.27
C LEU A 26 -18.84 -6.79 -5.92
N PHE A 27 -18.45 -6.66 -7.17
CA PHE A 27 -18.63 -5.43 -7.94
C PHE A 27 -20.07 -5.31 -8.44
N ASP A 28 -20.61 -6.39 -9.02
CA ASP A 28 -21.93 -6.43 -9.66
C ASP A 28 -23.06 -6.25 -8.64
N ASN A 29 -22.90 -6.71 -7.41
CA ASN A 29 -23.84 -6.52 -6.32
C ASN A 29 -23.68 -5.18 -5.57
N GLY A 30 -22.75 -4.32 -5.99
CA GLY A 30 -22.49 -3.00 -5.42
C GLY A 30 -21.60 -2.98 -4.17
N THR A 31 -21.11 -4.12 -3.69
CA THR A 31 -20.24 -4.18 -2.50
C THR A 31 -18.91 -3.47 -2.76
N LEU A 32 -18.22 -3.81 -3.86
CA LEU A 32 -16.94 -3.19 -4.29
C LEU A 32 -17.13 -2.18 -5.44
N ASN A 33 -18.26 -1.51 -5.49
CA ASN A 33 -18.56 -0.48 -6.47
C ASN A 33 -18.80 0.86 -5.75
N ALA A 34 -18.05 1.90 -6.13
CA ALA A 34 -18.10 3.22 -5.53
C ALA A 34 -19.25 4.11 -6.06
N GLN A 35 -20.02 3.63 -7.03
CA GLN A 35 -21.09 4.40 -7.66
C GLN A 35 -22.08 4.98 -6.62
N ASP A 36 -22.38 6.28 -6.76
CA ASP A 36 -23.31 7.05 -5.93
C ASP A 36 -22.97 7.09 -4.42
N LYS A 37 -21.74 6.74 -4.03
CA LYS A 37 -21.27 6.71 -2.64
C LYS A 37 -20.38 7.91 -2.29
N ASP A 38 -20.42 8.32 -1.02
CA ASP A 38 -19.44 9.22 -0.42
C ASP A 38 -18.18 8.39 -0.05
N VAL A 39 -17.13 8.50 -0.85
CA VAL A 39 -15.91 7.67 -0.76
C VAL A 39 -14.81 8.39 0.00
N VAL A 40 -14.18 7.70 0.93
CA VAL A 40 -12.97 8.17 1.62
C VAL A 40 -11.83 7.19 1.36
N VAL A 41 -10.73 7.67 0.77
CA VAL A 41 -9.49 6.93 0.59
C VAL A 41 -8.48 7.38 1.63
N ILE A 42 -7.90 6.43 2.37
CA ILE A 42 -6.90 6.72 3.41
C ILE A 42 -5.53 6.29 2.90
N GLY A 43 -4.66 7.27 2.64
CA GLY A 43 -3.30 7.01 2.15
C GLY A 43 -2.77 8.14 1.27
N GLY A 44 -1.51 8.06 0.88
CA GLY A 44 -0.84 9.12 0.12
C GLY A 44 0.19 8.62 -0.88
N GLY A 45 0.22 7.31 -1.18
CA GLY A 45 1.04 6.73 -2.23
C GLY A 45 0.31 6.65 -3.58
N ASP A 46 0.99 6.17 -4.61
CA ASP A 46 0.42 6.01 -5.95
C ASP A 46 -0.80 5.08 -5.95
N THR A 47 -0.81 4.03 -5.12
CA THR A 47 -2.00 3.18 -4.92
C THR A 47 -3.22 3.96 -4.43
N ALA A 48 -3.03 4.99 -3.58
CA ALA A 48 -4.13 5.85 -3.16
C ALA A 48 -4.62 6.71 -4.34
N MET A 49 -3.72 7.18 -5.20
CA MET A 49 -4.09 7.92 -6.42
C MET A 49 -4.89 7.03 -7.38
N ASP A 50 -4.49 5.79 -7.56
CA ASP A 50 -5.27 4.81 -8.34
C ASP A 50 -6.67 4.62 -7.76
N CYS A 51 -6.79 4.50 -6.43
CA CYS A 51 -8.07 4.31 -5.76
C CYS A 51 -9.00 5.52 -5.92
N VAL A 52 -8.52 6.76 -5.68
CA VAL A 52 -9.37 7.95 -5.78
C VAL A 52 -9.84 8.18 -7.22
N ARG A 53 -8.94 8.03 -8.20
CA ARG A 53 -9.28 8.19 -9.62
C ARG A 53 -10.21 7.09 -10.13
N THR A 54 -10.02 5.85 -9.66
CA THR A 54 -10.94 4.74 -9.96
C THR A 54 -12.33 5.01 -9.38
N ALA A 55 -12.43 5.51 -8.14
CA ALA A 55 -13.72 5.86 -7.53
C ALA A 55 -14.45 6.97 -8.31
N VAL A 56 -13.72 8.00 -8.77
CA VAL A 56 -14.29 9.04 -9.65
C VAL A 56 -14.84 8.42 -10.95
N ARG A 57 -14.07 7.54 -11.61
CA ARG A 57 -14.49 6.86 -12.84
C ARG A 57 -15.68 5.94 -12.64
N GLN A 58 -15.84 5.38 -11.46
CA GLN A 58 -17.02 4.61 -11.07
C GLN A 58 -18.23 5.49 -10.72
N LYS A 59 -18.12 6.83 -10.89
CA LYS A 59 -19.17 7.81 -10.61
C LYS A 59 -19.56 7.86 -9.12
N ALA A 60 -18.57 7.85 -8.24
CA ALA A 60 -18.76 8.15 -6.83
C ALA A 60 -19.42 9.54 -6.69
N LYS A 61 -20.28 9.70 -5.69
CA LYS A 61 -20.96 10.97 -5.38
C LYS A 61 -19.96 12.02 -4.90
N SER A 62 -19.00 11.62 -4.07
CA SER A 62 -17.86 12.42 -3.65
C SER A 62 -16.65 11.53 -3.40
N VAL A 63 -15.43 12.05 -3.62
CA VAL A 63 -14.20 11.33 -3.32
C VAL A 63 -13.28 12.23 -2.51
N LYS A 64 -12.93 11.77 -1.31
CA LYS A 64 -12.00 12.44 -0.40
C LYS A 64 -10.77 11.58 -0.18
N CYS A 65 -9.59 12.20 -0.25
CA CYS A 65 -8.32 11.56 0.06
C CYS A 65 -7.79 12.10 1.39
N LEU A 66 -7.73 11.26 2.42
CA LEU A 66 -7.17 11.62 3.72
C LEU A 66 -5.68 11.30 3.75
N TYR A 67 -4.87 12.30 4.04
CA TYR A 67 -3.44 12.10 4.20
C TYR A 67 -2.90 12.78 5.46
N ARG A 68 -2.15 12.02 6.26
CA ARG A 68 -1.65 12.45 7.58
C ARG A 68 -0.52 13.49 7.55
N ARG A 69 0.03 13.79 6.36
CA ARG A 69 1.01 14.85 6.13
C ARG A 69 0.45 15.87 5.13
N ASP A 70 1.25 16.85 4.79
CA ASP A 70 0.96 17.81 3.73
C ASP A 70 1.32 17.27 2.34
N ARG A 71 1.06 18.08 1.32
CA ARG A 71 1.35 17.75 -0.08
C ARG A 71 2.84 17.53 -0.35
N GLU A 72 3.72 18.32 0.28
CA GLU A 72 5.17 18.25 0.09
C GLU A 72 5.76 16.93 0.62
N ASN A 73 5.19 16.40 1.70
CA ASN A 73 5.60 15.15 2.31
C ASN A 73 4.82 13.92 1.80
N MET A 74 4.04 14.08 0.73
CA MET A 74 3.27 12.99 0.13
C MET A 74 4.15 12.15 -0.81
N PRO A 75 4.19 10.81 -0.67
CA PRO A 75 5.04 9.96 -1.51
C PRO A 75 4.47 9.72 -2.92
N GLY A 76 3.19 9.96 -3.14
CA GLY A 76 2.55 9.82 -4.44
C GLY A 76 3.10 10.82 -5.46
N SER A 77 3.16 10.41 -6.71
CA SER A 77 3.63 11.23 -7.82
C SER A 77 2.88 12.56 -7.90
N ALA A 78 3.61 13.67 -7.97
CA ALA A 78 3.02 15.01 -8.05
C ALA A 78 2.06 15.15 -9.24
N ARG A 79 2.35 14.45 -10.34
CA ARG A 79 1.49 14.39 -11.53
C ARG A 79 0.17 13.68 -11.25
N GLU A 80 0.21 12.53 -10.57
CA GLU A 80 -1.01 11.78 -10.25
C GLU A 80 -1.89 12.51 -9.25
N VAL A 81 -1.29 13.23 -8.30
CA VAL A 81 -2.02 14.13 -7.38
C VAL A 81 -2.70 15.27 -8.14
N ALA A 82 -2.00 15.91 -9.10
CA ALA A 82 -2.58 16.95 -9.92
C ALA A 82 -3.75 16.43 -10.76
N ASN A 83 -3.57 15.28 -11.42
CA ASN A 83 -4.64 14.63 -12.18
C ASN A 83 -5.88 14.33 -11.31
N ALA A 84 -5.66 13.82 -10.08
CA ALA A 84 -6.75 13.51 -9.16
C ALA A 84 -7.52 14.78 -8.74
N ILE A 85 -6.83 15.91 -8.51
CA ILE A 85 -7.45 17.20 -8.20
C ILE A 85 -8.28 17.69 -9.40
N GLU A 86 -7.74 17.63 -10.62
CA GLU A 86 -8.45 17.99 -11.85
C GLU A 86 -9.69 17.11 -12.08
N GLU A 87 -9.65 15.85 -11.71
CA GLU A 87 -10.78 14.92 -11.77
C GLU A 87 -11.81 15.16 -10.63
N GLY A 88 -11.59 16.13 -9.74
CA GLY A 88 -12.53 16.54 -8.69
C GLY A 88 -12.35 15.84 -7.34
N VAL A 89 -11.21 15.21 -7.09
CA VAL A 89 -10.89 14.62 -5.77
C VAL A 89 -10.57 15.72 -4.76
N GLU A 90 -11.22 15.70 -3.60
CA GLU A 90 -10.94 16.57 -2.47
C GLU A 90 -9.82 15.96 -1.60
N PHE A 91 -8.69 16.63 -1.48
CA PHE A 91 -7.61 16.23 -0.57
C PHE A 91 -7.78 16.88 0.79
N ILE A 92 -7.82 16.06 1.85
CA ILE A 92 -7.85 16.50 3.23
C ILE A 92 -6.48 16.20 3.84
N TRP A 93 -5.61 17.18 3.73
CA TRP A 93 -4.24 17.14 4.24
C TRP A 93 -4.19 17.22 5.77
N LEU A 94 -3.07 16.81 6.34
CA LEU A 94 -2.83 16.87 7.77
C LEU A 94 -3.99 16.25 8.57
N THR A 95 -4.50 15.11 8.09
CA THR A 95 -5.65 14.43 8.69
C THR A 95 -5.42 12.93 8.73
N ALA A 96 -5.61 12.33 9.90
CA ALA A 96 -5.49 10.90 10.11
C ALA A 96 -6.80 10.29 10.62
N ALA A 97 -7.18 9.15 10.04
CA ALA A 97 -8.30 8.38 10.54
C ALA A 97 -7.98 7.78 11.92
N LYS A 98 -8.88 7.96 12.88
CA LYS A 98 -8.79 7.42 14.24
C LYS A 98 -9.66 6.20 14.42
N LYS A 99 -10.91 6.25 13.95
CA LYS A 99 -11.87 5.14 14.00
C LYS A 99 -12.95 5.28 12.94
N PHE A 100 -13.61 4.19 12.66
CA PHE A 100 -14.77 4.14 11.77
C PHE A 100 -16.05 4.08 12.60
N ILE A 101 -17.08 4.82 12.20
CA ILE A 101 -18.35 4.96 12.93
C ILE A 101 -19.47 4.41 12.06
N GLY A 102 -20.35 3.62 12.67
CA GLY A 102 -21.53 3.03 12.08
C GLY A 102 -22.08 1.95 12.99
N ASP A 103 -23.24 1.39 12.65
CA ASP A 103 -23.83 0.26 13.38
C ASP A 103 -23.31 -1.08 12.81
N LYS A 104 -23.82 -1.46 11.63
CA LYS A 104 -23.34 -2.61 10.83
C LYS A 104 -22.66 -2.16 9.55
N ILE A 105 -22.97 -0.97 9.09
CA ILE A 105 -22.47 -0.35 7.87
C ILE A 105 -21.80 0.95 8.26
N LEU A 106 -20.71 1.27 7.60
CA LEU A 106 -19.99 2.53 7.74
C LEU A 106 -20.91 3.73 7.48
N LYS A 107 -20.79 4.78 8.29
CA LYS A 107 -21.49 6.05 8.13
C LYS A 107 -20.53 7.24 8.13
N GLU A 108 -19.47 7.15 8.94
CA GLU A 108 -18.51 8.24 9.12
C GLU A 108 -17.11 7.70 9.43
N VAL A 109 -16.11 8.51 9.11
CA VAL A 109 -14.73 8.35 9.58
C VAL A 109 -14.45 9.41 10.62
N HIS A 110 -14.13 9.01 11.84
CA HIS A 110 -13.66 9.89 12.90
C HIS A 110 -12.16 10.13 12.73
N VAL A 111 -11.75 11.38 12.67
CA VAL A 111 -10.40 11.79 12.31
C VAL A 111 -9.82 12.76 13.31
N ASN A 112 -8.48 12.84 13.37
CA ASN A 112 -7.73 13.90 14.04
C ASN A 112 -7.04 14.79 13.00
N LYS A 113 -6.93 16.09 13.29
CA LYS A 113 -5.95 16.92 12.59
C LYS A 113 -4.53 16.56 13.03
N MET A 114 -3.59 16.79 12.14
CA MET A 114 -2.17 16.48 12.36
C MET A 114 -1.34 17.74 12.22
N THR A 115 -0.27 17.81 12.98
CA THR A 115 0.82 18.77 12.80
C THR A 115 2.08 18.04 12.30
N LEU A 116 3.03 18.78 11.78
CA LEU A 116 4.30 18.23 11.31
C LEU A 116 5.42 18.54 12.29
N GLY A 117 5.96 17.53 12.92
CA GLY A 117 7.11 17.58 13.80
C GLY A 117 8.45 17.46 13.04
N LEU A 118 9.47 16.93 13.71
CA LEU A 118 10.80 16.74 13.17
C LEU A 118 10.82 15.75 12.01
N THR A 119 11.83 15.87 11.16
CA THR A 119 12.08 14.95 10.03
C THR A 119 12.38 13.54 10.53
N ASP A 120 11.71 12.54 9.99
CA ASP A 120 11.92 11.13 10.29
C ASP A 120 13.10 10.53 9.48
N ALA A 121 13.44 9.26 9.76
CA ALA A 121 14.53 8.55 9.08
C ALA A 121 14.32 8.40 7.55
N SER A 122 13.13 8.64 7.04
CA SER A 122 12.82 8.63 5.59
C SER A 122 12.98 10.01 4.94
N GLY A 123 13.44 11.01 5.68
CA GLY A 123 13.59 12.39 5.21
C GLY A 123 12.28 13.20 5.20
N ARG A 124 11.18 12.65 5.72
CA ARG A 124 9.87 13.32 5.75
C ARG A 124 9.52 13.77 7.16
N LYS A 125 8.80 14.87 7.29
CA LYS A 125 8.33 15.36 8.59
C LYS A 125 7.40 14.35 9.26
N LYS A 126 7.63 14.08 10.54
CA LYS A 126 6.82 13.15 11.34
C LYS A 126 5.45 13.76 11.61
N PRO A 127 4.33 13.04 11.32
CA PRO A 127 3.01 13.54 11.66
C PRO A 127 2.76 13.33 13.16
N GLU A 128 2.25 14.36 13.84
CA GLU A 128 1.87 14.37 15.25
C GLU A 128 0.41 14.76 15.39
N ILE A 129 -0.30 14.19 16.37
CA ILE A 129 -1.71 14.48 16.57
C ILE A 129 -1.85 15.87 17.19
N GLU A 130 -2.71 16.70 16.61
CA GLU A 130 -3.15 17.96 17.22
C GLU A 130 -4.22 17.63 18.28
N GLU A 131 -3.99 18.01 19.51
CA GLU A 131 -4.92 17.74 20.61
C GLU A 131 -6.26 18.45 20.41
N ASN A 132 -7.36 17.79 20.81
CA ASN A 132 -8.73 18.31 20.72
C ASN A 132 -9.16 18.75 19.31
N SER A 133 -8.61 18.14 18.28
CA SER A 133 -8.84 18.48 16.87
C SER A 133 -9.76 17.50 16.14
N GLU A 134 -10.42 16.61 16.87
CA GLU A 134 -11.22 15.52 16.33
C GLU A 134 -12.50 16.03 15.65
N TYR A 135 -12.84 15.42 14.52
CA TYR A 135 -14.11 15.66 13.83
C TYR A 135 -14.52 14.44 13.00
N ASN A 136 -15.73 14.46 12.47
CA ASN A 136 -16.25 13.37 11.65
C ASN A 136 -16.35 13.78 10.18
N ILE A 137 -16.05 12.82 9.30
CA ILE A 137 -16.20 12.93 7.86
C ILE A 137 -17.23 11.89 7.44
N LYS A 138 -18.31 12.31 6.78
CA LYS A 138 -19.28 11.40 6.21
C LYS A 138 -18.66 10.49 5.17
N ALA A 139 -18.94 9.18 5.24
CA ALA A 139 -18.43 8.19 4.31
C ALA A 139 -19.36 6.98 4.25
N ASP A 140 -19.74 6.60 3.05
CA ASP A 140 -20.47 5.35 2.77
C ASP A 140 -19.51 4.21 2.41
N PHE A 141 -18.27 4.57 2.03
CA PHE A 141 -17.28 3.65 1.50
C PHE A 141 -15.86 4.11 1.86
N VAL A 142 -15.06 3.25 2.47
CA VAL A 142 -13.67 3.54 2.81
C VAL A 142 -12.72 2.59 2.10
N ILE A 143 -11.66 3.13 1.53
CA ILE A 143 -10.56 2.37 0.93
C ILE A 143 -9.28 2.63 1.74
N LYS A 144 -8.70 1.58 2.31
CA LYS A 144 -7.43 1.65 3.05
C LYS A 144 -6.27 1.43 2.08
N SER A 145 -5.49 2.49 1.80
CA SER A 145 -4.31 2.47 0.95
C SER A 145 -3.06 2.83 1.75
N LEU A 146 -2.78 2.04 2.80
CA LEU A 146 -1.77 2.32 3.82
C LEU A 146 -0.40 1.67 3.55
N GLY A 147 -0.22 1.08 2.38
CA GLY A 147 0.97 0.36 1.98
C GLY A 147 0.79 -1.15 2.07
N PHE A 148 1.91 -1.86 1.92
CA PHE A 148 1.97 -3.31 1.94
C PHE A 148 2.90 -3.76 3.05
N ASP A 149 2.48 -4.77 3.78
CA ASP A 149 3.33 -5.47 4.73
C ASP A 149 3.94 -6.70 4.03
N PRO A 150 5.20 -7.04 4.30
CA PRO A 150 5.80 -8.28 3.81
C PRO A 150 5.05 -9.50 4.34
N GLU A 151 4.96 -10.54 3.53
CA GLU A 151 4.42 -11.82 3.97
C GLU A 151 5.36 -12.49 5.00
N ASN A 152 4.79 -13.22 5.96
CA ASN A 152 5.55 -13.96 6.96
C ASN A 152 6.12 -15.25 6.34
N LEU A 153 7.14 -15.11 5.49
CA LEU A 153 7.74 -16.24 4.76
C LEU A 153 8.38 -17.30 5.65
N PRO A 154 9.02 -16.98 6.80
CA PRO A 154 9.46 -18.02 7.74
C PRO A 154 8.37 -19.00 8.14
N GLU A 155 7.16 -18.52 8.39
CA GLU A 155 6.02 -19.35 8.72
C GLU A 155 5.45 -20.07 7.48
N LEU A 156 5.24 -19.34 6.38
CA LEU A 156 4.65 -19.86 5.15
C LEU A 156 5.48 -21.00 4.54
N PHE A 157 6.80 -20.91 4.62
CA PHE A 157 7.73 -21.92 4.10
C PHE A 157 8.18 -22.94 5.15
N SER A 158 7.65 -22.84 6.38
CA SER A 158 8.10 -23.70 7.50
C SER A 158 9.63 -23.65 7.69
N ALA A 159 10.22 -22.47 7.53
CA ALA A 159 11.65 -22.18 7.65
C ALA A 159 11.89 -21.13 8.75
N PRO A 160 11.69 -21.49 10.04
CA PRO A 160 11.79 -20.54 11.15
C PRO A 160 13.18 -19.94 11.34
N GLU A 161 14.22 -20.60 10.79
CA GLU A 161 15.61 -20.12 10.76
C GLU A 161 15.85 -18.99 9.76
N LEU A 162 14.93 -18.74 8.81
CA LEU A 162 15.07 -17.66 7.83
C LEU A 162 15.03 -16.30 8.53
N LEU A 163 16.12 -15.55 8.45
CA LEU A 163 16.25 -14.27 9.11
C LEU A 163 15.47 -13.16 8.39
N ILE A 164 14.66 -12.46 9.17
CA ILE A 164 13.92 -11.27 8.71
C ILE A 164 14.36 -10.01 9.46
N SER A 165 14.09 -8.86 8.87
CA SER A 165 14.29 -7.55 9.51
C SER A 165 13.17 -7.26 10.49
N ARG A 166 13.30 -6.18 11.27
CA ARG A 166 12.20 -5.66 12.11
C ARG A 166 10.95 -5.24 11.33
N TRP A 167 11.06 -5.15 10.01
CA TRP A 167 9.98 -4.76 9.10
C TRP A 167 9.35 -5.97 8.39
N GLY A 168 9.80 -7.20 8.71
CA GLY A 168 9.34 -8.44 8.08
C GLY A 168 10.00 -8.78 6.75
N THR A 169 10.90 -7.95 6.22
CA THR A 169 11.63 -8.26 4.97
C THR A 169 12.75 -9.26 5.21
N ILE A 170 13.05 -10.11 4.22
CA ILE A 170 14.13 -11.09 4.30
C ILE A 170 15.49 -10.36 4.36
N LYS A 171 16.36 -10.81 5.26
CA LYS A 171 17.75 -10.39 5.30
C LYS A 171 18.59 -11.20 4.34
N ILE A 172 19.39 -10.51 3.54
CA ILE A 172 20.35 -11.11 2.62
C ILE A 172 21.74 -10.52 2.82
N ASP A 173 22.75 -11.22 2.37
CA ASP A 173 24.02 -10.63 2.02
C ASP A 173 23.87 -9.81 0.73
N LEU A 174 24.24 -8.54 0.75
CA LEU A 174 23.97 -7.62 -0.37
C LEU A 174 24.85 -7.88 -1.59
N ASP A 175 26.00 -8.54 -1.43
CA ASP A 175 26.93 -8.85 -2.51
C ASP A 175 26.51 -10.13 -3.24
N THR A 176 26.02 -11.12 -2.49
CA THR A 176 25.64 -12.45 -3.02
C THR A 176 24.14 -12.61 -3.20
N MET A 177 23.32 -11.78 -2.58
CA MET A 177 21.86 -11.88 -2.49
C MET A 177 21.38 -13.19 -1.82
N GLN A 178 22.26 -13.90 -1.13
CA GLN A 178 21.96 -15.11 -0.40
C GLN A 178 21.40 -14.78 0.98
N THR A 179 20.44 -15.56 1.42
CA THR A 179 19.92 -15.50 2.80
C THR A 179 20.93 -16.18 3.75
N ASN A 180 20.58 -16.27 5.04
CA ASN A 180 21.34 -17.08 5.99
C ASN A 180 21.21 -18.59 5.79
N ILE A 181 20.34 -19.03 4.88
CA ILE A 181 20.16 -20.45 4.52
C ILE A 181 20.96 -20.75 3.26
N ASP A 182 21.86 -21.72 3.31
CA ASP A 182 22.71 -22.07 2.17
C ASP A 182 21.88 -22.45 0.94
N GLY A 183 22.19 -21.85 -0.21
CA GLY A 183 21.48 -22.07 -1.47
C GLY A 183 20.13 -21.37 -1.60
N VAL A 184 19.71 -20.57 -0.61
CA VAL A 184 18.46 -19.79 -0.66
C VAL A 184 18.78 -18.32 -0.88
N PHE A 185 18.17 -17.75 -1.93
CA PHE A 185 18.35 -16.35 -2.36
C PHE A 185 17.03 -15.61 -2.28
N ALA A 186 17.09 -14.30 -2.09
CA ALA A 186 15.91 -13.45 -2.11
C ALA A 186 16.19 -12.13 -2.82
N ALA A 187 15.16 -11.60 -3.51
CA ALA A 187 15.26 -10.39 -4.32
C ALA A 187 13.92 -9.64 -4.40
N GLY A 188 13.97 -8.36 -4.76
CA GLY A 188 12.79 -7.53 -4.96
C GLY A 188 12.16 -7.03 -3.67
N ASP A 189 10.85 -6.81 -3.67
CA ASP A 189 10.12 -6.15 -2.59
C ASP A 189 10.19 -6.89 -1.24
N ILE A 190 10.32 -8.21 -1.28
CA ILE A 190 10.46 -9.00 -0.04
C ILE A 190 11.78 -8.72 0.71
N VAL A 191 12.76 -8.13 0.03
CA VAL A 191 14.04 -7.70 0.58
C VAL A 191 14.06 -6.20 0.84
N ARG A 192 13.65 -5.40 -0.16
CA ARG A 192 13.70 -3.92 -0.13
C ARG A 192 12.57 -3.28 0.65
N GLY A 193 11.44 -3.97 0.82
CA GLY A 193 10.14 -3.37 1.04
C GLY A 193 9.49 -2.96 -0.29
N ALA A 194 8.26 -2.45 -0.24
CA ALA A 194 7.51 -2.01 -1.43
C ALA A 194 8.32 -0.97 -2.23
N SER A 195 8.57 -1.25 -3.51
CA SER A 195 9.45 -0.48 -4.37
C SER A 195 8.98 -0.47 -5.83
N LEU A 196 9.76 0.18 -6.71
CA LEU A 196 9.45 0.26 -8.12
C LEU A 196 9.81 -1.03 -8.84
N VAL A 197 9.01 -1.39 -9.86
CA VAL A 197 9.21 -2.59 -10.68
C VAL A 197 10.59 -2.65 -11.35
N VAL A 198 11.18 -1.51 -11.67
CA VAL A 198 12.53 -1.43 -12.26
C VAL A 198 13.61 -1.96 -11.30
N TRP A 199 13.43 -1.76 -9.99
CA TRP A 199 14.32 -2.33 -8.97
C TRP A 199 14.12 -3.83 -8.83
N ALA A 200 12.88 -4.31 -8.88
CA ALA A 200 12.60 -5.75 -8.85
C ALA A 200 13.22 -6.47 -10.05
N ILE A 201 13.17 -5.87 -11.25
CA ILE A 201 13.83 -6.40 -12.46
C ILE A 201 15.36 -6.45 -12.27
N LYS A 202 15.95 -5.36 -11.76
CA LYS A 202 17.39 -5.32 -11.48
C LYS A 202 17.80 -6.40 -10.48
N ASP A 203 17.10 -6.47 -9.35
CA ASP A 203 17.39 -7.42 -8.29
C ASP A 203 17.25 -8.87 -8.77
N GLY A 204 16.24 -9.17 -9.59
CA GLY A 204 16.07 -10.49 -10.18
C GLY A 204 17.23 -10.89 -11.10
N ARG A 205 17.77 -9.95 -11.87
CA ARG A 205 18.97 -10.18 -12.72
C ARG A 205 20.23 -10.40 -11.88
N ASP A 206 20.42 -9.58 -10.85
CA ASP A 206 21.56 -9.69 -9.94
C ASP A 206 21.51 -11.04 -9.17
N ALA A 207 20.33 -11.42 -8.67
CA ALA A 207 20.12 -12.72 -8.03
C ALA A 207 20.42 -13.88 -8.96
N ALA A 208 19.94 -13.84 -10.21
CA ALA A 208 20.22 -14.90 -11.20
C ALA A 208 21.73 -15.05 -11.47
N GLN A 209 22.47 -13.92 -11.56
CA GLN A 209 23.91 -13.97 -11.74
C GLN A 209 24.61 -14.59 -10.52
N ASN A 210 24.20 -14.22 -9.31
CA ASN A 210 24.77 -14.74 -8.08
C ASN A 210 24.45 -16.23 -7.85
N ILE A 211 23.24 -16.66 -8.16
CA ILE A 211 22.85 -18.08 -8.16
C ILE A 211 23.75 -18.87 -9.14
N ASN A 212 23.97 -18.36 -10.32
CA ASN A 212 24.84 -19.01 -11.32
C ASN A 212 26.28 -19.15 -10.81
N ASN A 213 26.81 -18.10 -10.16
CA ASN A 213 28.14 -18.14 -9.54
C ASN A 213 28.22 -19.18 -8.41
N TYR A 214 27.24 -19.19 -7.53
CA TYR A 214 27.11 -20.16 -6.45
C TYR A 214 27.11 -21.61 -6.97
N LEU A 215 26.31 -21.90 -7.99
CA LEU A 215 26.23 -23.25 -8.58
C LEU A 215 27.54 -23.68 -9.21
N LYS A 216 28.29 -22.78 -9.88
CA LYS A 216 29.62 -23.06 -10.43
C LYS A 216 30.62 -23.43 -9.34
N GLN A 217 30.63 -22.68 -8.22
CA GLN A 217 31.51 -22.97 -7.08
C GLN A 217 31.23 -24.35 -6.47
N LYS A 218 29.94 -24.68 -6.23
CA LYS A 218 29.52 -25.98 -5.72
C LYS A 218 29.85 -27.16 -6.66
N THR A 219 29.93 -26.92 -7.96
CA THR A 219 30.31 -27.95 -8.93
C THR A 219 31.81 -28.22 -8.86
N VAL A 220 32.63 -27.18 -8.68
CA VAL A 220 34.09 -27.33 -8.53
C VAL A 220 34.47 -28.03 -7.22
N GLU A 221 33.76 -27.75 -6.13
CA GLU A 221 34.00 -28.39 -4.82
C GLU A 221 33.69 -29.91 -4.81
N LYS A 222 32.90 -30.41 -5.75
CA LYS A 222 32.51 -31.83 -5.88
C LYS A 222 33.32 -32.60 -6.89
N SER A 223 34.21 -31.97 -7.62
CA SER A 223 35.12 -32.56 -8.60
C SER A 223 36.52 -32.77 -8.02
#